data_e2ee021268c0356f0eaf29f100f37c09
#
_entry.id   e2ee021268c0356f0eaf29f100f37c09
#
_cell.length_a   1.000
_cell.length_b   1.000
_cell.length_c   1.000
_cell.angle_alpha   90.00
_cell.angle_beta   90.00
_cell.angle_gamma   90.00
#
_symmetry.space_group_name_H-M   'P 1'
#
loop_
_entity.id
_entity.type
_entity.pdbx_description
1 polymer ?
#
loop_
_entity_poly.entity_id
_entity_poly.type
_entity_poly.pdbx_seq_one_letter_code
_entity_poly.pdbx_strand_id
1 'polypeptide(L)'
;MAKFKAIPQGYLTVGEAAKKMGVTVRALQYYDREGLFSPSCISEGGRRLYNDKDIVKLHQILTLKSLGFSFAEIKNRLISIDTPQEAIAALTEQSNSIQAQIEVLNQSLQAIGLLKSEIEQMQTVDFSKYADIIVNLQMGNKYYGLIKYFDQNMLDHCHKKFDRDTGAAFIKKFNAVLNKTERCMKRGVAPDSGEGQAIAKQFWELITEFTDGDMSMLPELLNLGNAQTDSREYGDLQNSLNAFIKPALETYFGNSGIDPFEAKNE
;
A
#
# COMPACT_ATOMS: atom_id res chain seq x y z
N MET A 1 -9.56 -1.54 -60.16
CA MET A 1 -10.45 -1.58 -58.98
C MET A 1 -9.79 -2.45 -57.91
N ALA A 2 -9.32 -1.85 -56.84
CA ALA A 2 -8.70 -2.59 -55.71
C ALA A 2 -9.79 -3.48 -55.07
N LYS A 3 -9.65 -4.80 -55.14
CA LYS A 3 -10.49 -5.74 -54.42
C LYS A 3 -10.30 -5.48 -52.91
N PHE A 4 -11.28 -4.90 -52.24
CA PHE A 4 -11.37 -4.89 -50.81
C PHE A 4 -11.46 -6.34 -50.33
N LYS A 5 -10.34 -6.95 -49.95
CA LYS A 5 -10.37 -8.25 -49.31
C LYS A 5 -11.21 -8.15 -48.04
N ALA A 6 -12.19 -9.04 -47.93
CA ALA A 6 -13.08 -9.11 -46.77
C ALA A 6 -12.25 -9.36 -45.50
N ILE A 7 -12.67 -8.74 -44.40
CA ILE A 7 -12.09 -9.00 -43.10
C ILE A 7 -12.39 -10.44 -42.74
N PRO A 8 -11.39 -11.26 -42.31
CA PRO A 8 -11.62 -12.64 -41.94
C PRO A 8 -12.65 -12.72 -40.79
N GLN A 9 -13.47 -13.76 -40.82
CA GLN A 9 -14.43 -14.02 -39.75
C GLN A 9 -13.70 -14.14 -38.40
N GLY A 10 -14.22 -13.52 -37.33
CA GLY A 10 -13.61 -13.50 -35.99
C GLY A 10 -12.55 -12.40 -35.79
N TYR A 11 -12.35 -11.52 -36.76
CA TYR A 11 -11.46 -10.38 -36.62
C TYR A 11 -12.21 -9.04 -36.67
N LEU A 12 -11.73 -8.10 -35.90
CA LEU A 12 -12.17 -6.71 -35.84
C LEU A 12 -11.09 -5.80 -36.44
N THR A 13 -11.50 -4.76 -37.13
CA THR A 13 -10.61 -3.66 -37.50
C THR A 13 -10.24 -2.84 -36.28
N VAL A 14 -9.19 -2.01 -36.38
CA VAL A 14 -8.80 -1.07 -35.31
C VAL A 14 -9.95 -0.15 -34.87
N GLY A 15 -10.82 0.27 -35.85
CA GLY A 15 -11.97 1.10 -35.55
C GLY A 15 -13.06 0.36 -34.77
N GLU A 16 -13.34 -0.88 -35.17
CA GLU A 16 -14.32 -1.74 -34.47
C GLU A 16 -13.86 -2.14 -33.10
N ALA A 17 -12.58 -2.52 -32.94
CA ALA A 17 -11.98 -2.82 -31.64
C ALA A 17 -12.00 -1.59 -30.72
N ALA A 18 -11.64 -0.43 -31.21
CA ALA A 18 -11.68 0.81 -30.47
C ALA A 18 -13.09 1.15 -30.00
N LYS A 19 -14.09 1.05 -30.89
CA LYS A 19 -15.50 1.28 -30.56
C LYS A 19 -16.03 0.28 -29.53
N LYS A 20 -15.72 -1.01 -29.70
CA LYS A 20 -16.13 -2.11 -28.78
C LYS A 20 -15.59 -1.87 -27.37
N MET A 21 -14.38 -1.34 -27.25
CA MET A 21 -13.69 -1.17 -25.97
C MET A 21 -13.74 0.26 -25.40
N GLY A 22 -14.47 1.17 -26.03
CA GLY A 22 -14.64 2.54 -25.56
C GLY A 22 -13.37 3.37 -25.59
N VAL A 23 -12.42 3.08 -26.48
CA VAL A 23 -11.15 3.81 -26.61
C VAL A 23 -11.00 4.44 -28.01
N THR A 24 -10.03 5.33 -28.17
CA THR A 24 -9.74 5.93 -29.48
C THR A 24 -8.82 5.03 -30.31
N VAL A 25 -8.93 5.10 -31.62
CA VAL A 25 -8.00 4.44 -32.55
C VAL A 25 -6.55 4.88 -32.28
N ARG A 26 -6.35 6.17 -31.94
CA ARG A 26 -5.03 6.69 -31.57
C ARG A 26 -4.46 6.01 -30.32
N ALA A 27 -5.29 5.70 -29.34
CA ALA A 27 -4.85 4.99 -28.15
C ALA A 27 -4.36 3.57 -28.50
N LEU A 28 -5.08 2.82 -29.33
CA LEU A 28 -4.66 1.48 -29.78
C LEU A 28 -3.35 1.54 -30.57
N GLN A 29 -3.21 2.51 -31.47
CA GLN A 29 -1.97 2.73 -32.23
C GLN A 29 -0.79 3.13 -31.30
N TYR A 30 -1.05 3.89 -30.26
CA TYR A 30 -0.06 4.24 -29.26
C TYR A 30 0.38 3.01 -28.47
N TYR A 31 -0.55 2.18 -27.99
CA TYR A 31 -0.25 0.93 -27.28
C TYR A 31 0.58 -0.05 -28.11
N ASP A 32 0.27 -0.13 -29.41
CA ASP A 32 1.04 -0.95 -30.37
C ASP A 32 2.47 -0.44 -30.53
N ARG A 33 2.67 0.86 -30.67
CA ARG A 33 4.00 1.48 -30.81
C ARG A 33 4.84 1.31 -29.53
N GLU A 34 4.22 1.42 -28.34
CA GLU A 34 4.88 1.22 -27.05
C GLU A 34 5.12 -0.28 -26.75
N GLY A 35 4.69 -1.19 -27.62
CA GLY A 35 4.84 -2.62 -27.41
C GLY A 35 4.04 -3.17 -26.23
N LEU A 36 2.96 -2.44 -25.86
CA LEU A 36 2.04 -2.87 -24.81
C LEU A 36 0.94 -3.79 -25.35
N PHE A 37 0.41 -3.45 -26.53
CA PHE A 37 -0.69 -4.14 -27.15
C PHE A 37 -0.59 -4.06 -28.67
N SER A 38 -0.37 -5.20 -29.33
CA SER A 38 -0.27 -5.30 -30.79
C SER A 38 -1.40 -6.16 -31.35
N PRO A 39 -1.83 -5.93 -32.62
CA PRO A 39 -2.82 -6.75 -33.28
C PRO A 39 -2.30 -8.17 -33.51
N SER A 40 -3.16 -9.18 -33.39
CA SER A 40 -2.81 -10.57 -33.73
C SER A 40 -2.50 -10.79 -35.21
N CYS A 41 -3.01 -9.92 -36.08
CA CYS A 41 -2.81 -10.04 -37.51
C CYS A 41 -2.75 -8.68 -38.19
N ILE A 42 -1.92 -8.58 -39.23
CA ILE A 42 -1.93 -7.47 -40.19
C ILE A 42 -2.35 -8.03 -41.52
N SER A 43 -3.41 -7.47 -42.13
CA SER A 43 -3.86 -7.90 -43.45
C SER A 43 -2.84 -7.59 -44.53
N GLU A 44 -2.92 -8.24 -45.69
CA GLU A 44 -2.05 -7.94 -46.86
C GLU A 44 -2.09 -6.47 -47.29
N GLY A 45 -3.16 -5.74 -46.97
CA GLY A 45 -3.29 -4.31 -47.19
C GLY A 45 -2.80 -3.43 -46.02
N GLY A 46 -2.06 -3.97 -45.04
CA GLY A 46 -1.49 -3.23 -43.90
C GLY A 46 -2.50 -2.85 -42.82
N ARG A 47 -3.72 -3.42 -42.82
CA ARG A 47 -4.74 -3.14 -41.80
C ARG A 47 -4.49 -3.97 -40.55
N ARG A 48 -4.52 -3.35 -39.38
CA ARG A 48 -4.48 -4.01 -38.06
C ARG A 48 -5.79 -4.74 -37.81
N LEU A 49 -5.70 -6.03 -37.50
CA LEU A 49 -6.83 -6.91 -37.22
C LEU A 49 -6.67 -7.53 -35.83
N TYR A 50 -7.76 -7.49 -35.07
CA TYR A 50 -7.81 -7.91 -33.66
C TYR A 50 -8.82 -9.05 -33.53
N ASN A 51 -8.45 -10.11 -32.84
CA ASN A 51 -9.33 -11.22 -32.51
C ASN A 51 -9.89 -11.10 -31.09
N ASP A 52 -10.71 -12.07 -30.66
CA ASP A 52 -11.33 -12.04 -29.32
C ASP A 52 -10.29 -12.12 -28.17
N LYS A 53 -9.16 -12.83 -28.35
CA LYS A 53 -8.06 -12.85 -27.37
C LYS A 53 -7.45 -11.46 -27.22
N ASP A 54 -7.28 -10.73 -28.30
CA ASP A 54 -6.80 -9.34 -28.26
C ASP A 54 -7.77 -8.44 -27.48
N ILE A 55 -9.08 -8.64 -27.66
CA ILE A 55 -10.09 -7.88 -26.92
C ILE A 55 -10.01 -8.13 -25.41
N VAL A 56 -9.80 -9.39 -25.00
CA VAL A 56 -9.61 -9.73 -23.58
C VAL A 56 -8.32 -9.10 -23.02
N LYS A 57 -7.23 -9.20 -23.78
CA LYS A 57 -5.95 -8.54 -23.40
C LYS A 57 -6.10 -7.02 -23.29
N LEU A 58 -6.79 -6.41 -24.24
CA LEU A 58 -7.07 -4.97 -24.18
C LEU A 58 -7.90 -4.60 -22.95
N HIS A 59 -8.90 -5.41 -22.60
CA HIS A 59 -9.68 -5.21 -21.38
C HIS A 59 -8.79 -5.19 -20.13
N GLN A 60 -7.86 -6.14 -19.99
CA GLN A 60 -6.91 -6.17 -18.89
C GLN A 60 -6.07 -4.88 -18.82
N ILE A 61 -5.52 -4.44 -19.97
CA ILE A 61 -4.73 -3.21 -20.06
C ILE A 61 -5.56 -2.01 -19.59
N LEU A 62 -6.78 -1.87 -20.07
CA LEU A 62 -7.65 -0.75 -19.74
C LEU A 62 -8.02 -0.74 -18.25
N THR A 63 -8.28 -1.90 -17.66
CA THR A 63 -8.58 -2.01 -16.23
C THR A 63 -7.36 -1.65 -15.38
N LEU A 64 -6.19 -2.21 -15.67
CA LEU A 64 -4.97 -1.86 -14.93
C LEU A 64 -4.65 -0.36 -15.07
N LYS A 65 -4.91 0.22 -16.26
CA LYS A 65 -4.73 1.66 -16.49
C LYS A 65 -5.71 2.51 -15.68
N SER A 66 -6.97 2.11 -15.59
CA SER A 66 -7.98 2.82 -14.76
C SER A 66 -7.64 2.76 -13.27
N LEU A 67 -6.86 1.76 -12.87
CA LEU A 67 -6.33 1.60 -11.52
C LEU A 67 -5.04 2.40 -11.26
N GLY A 68 -4.58 3.19 -12.26
CA GLY A 68 -3.41 4.07 -12.13
C GLY A 68 -2.06 3.43 -12.40
N PHE A 69 -2.01 2.15 -12.84
CA PHE A 69 -0.74 1.51 -13.18
C PHE A 69 -0.08 2.17 -14.40
N SER A 70 1.24 2.34 -14.33
CA SER A 70 2.07 2.77 -15.45
C SER A 70 2.14 1.69 -16.55
N PHE A 71 2.51 2.07 -17.78
CA PHE A 71 2.65 1.09 -18.87
C PHE A 71 3.71 0.02 -18.59
N ALA A 72 4.79 0.37 -17.90
CA ALA A 72 5.82 -0.60 -17.52
C ALA A 72 5.28 -1.64 -16.52
N GLU A 73 4.51 -1.21 -15.53
CA GLU A 73 3.87 -2.11 -14.57
C GLU A 73 2.80 -2.98 -15.24
N ILE A 74 2.00 -2.42 -16.14
CA ILE A 74 0.99 -3.16 -16.90
C ILE A 74 1.67 -4.24 -17.75
N LYS A 75 2.76 -3.91 -18.45
CA LYS A 75 3.49 -4.85 -19.30
C LYS A 75 4.00 -6.07 -18.52
N ASN A 76 4.46 -5.86 -17.29
CA ASN A 76 4.95 -6.93 -16.42
C ASN A 76 3.83 -7.77 -15.79
N ARG A 77 2.58 -7.27 -15.79
CA ARG A 77 1.40 -7.92 -15.21
C ARG A 77 0.48 -8.57 -16.25
N LEU A 78 0.73 -8.34 -17.54
CA LEU A 78 -0.03 -8.98 -18.60
C LEU A 78 0.27 -10.47 -18.63
N ILE A 79 -0.76 -11.27 -18.35
CA ILE A 79 -0.68 -12.73 -18.39
C ILE A 79 -1.14 -13.19 -19.79
N SER A 80 -0.42 -14.13 -20.39
CA SER A 80 -0.88 -14.84 -21.59
C SER A 80 -2.22 -15.52 -21.29
N ILE A 81 -3.20 -15.41 -22.20
CA ILE A 81 -4.54 -15.99 -22.01
C ILE A 81 -4.77 -16.95 -23.17
N ASP A 82 -4.18 -18.14 -23.05
CA ASP A 82 -4.33 -19.20 -24.03
C ASP A 82 -5.24 -20.31 -23.53
N THR A 83 -5.46 -20.39 -22.23
CA THR A 83 -6.33 -21.39 -21.59
C THR A 83 -7.38 -20.75 -20.68
N PRO A 84 -8.53 -21.40 -20.41
CA PRO A 84 -9.52 -20.94 -19.44
C PRO A 84 -8.91 -20.73 -18.05
N GLN A 85 -7.95 -21.56 -17.64
CA GLN A 85 -7.26 -21.48 -16.36
C GLN A 85 -6.42 -20.20 -16.25
N GLU A 86 -5.70 -19.85 -17.30
CA GLU A 86 -4.94 -18.59 -17.37
C GLU A 86 -5.86 -17.37 -17.37
N ALA A 87 -7.00 -17.45 -18.05
CA ALA A 87 -8.02 -16.40 -18.01
C ALA A 87 -8.56 -16.19 -16.58
N ILE A 88 -8.88 -17.28 -15.88
CA ILE A 88 -9.35 -17.23 -14.47
C ILE A 88 -8.25 -16.66 -13.57
N ALA A 89 -7.01 -17.10 -13.72
CA ALA A 89 -5.88 -16.58 -12.93
C ALA A 89 -5.70 -15.06 -13.14
N ALA A 90 -5.75 -14.59 -14.38
CA ALA A 90 -5.65 -13.18 -14.72
C ALA A 90 -6.77 -12.34 -14.11
N LEU A 91 -8.02 -12.81 -14.18
CA LEU A 91 -9.17 -12.15 -13.58
C LEU A 91 -9.10 -12.14 -12.04
N THR A 92 -8.58 -13.21 -11.45
CA THR A 92 -8.37 -13.30 -10.00
C THR A 92 -7.32 -12.28 -9.54
N GLU A 93 -6.18 -12.20 -10.22
CA GLU A 93 -5.13 -11.20 -9.95
C GLU A 93 -5.68 -9.76 -10.06
N GLN A 94 -6.48 -9.52 -11.09
CA GLN A 94 -7.13 -8.24 -11.30
C GLN A 94 -8.13 -7.91 -10.18
N SER A 95 -8.94 -8.87 -9.76
CA SER A 95 -9.86 -8.74 -8.62
C SER A 95 -9.12 -8.40 -7.33
N ASN A 96 -8.03 -9.11 -7.04
CA ASN A 96 -7.20 -8.86 -5.86
C ASN A 96 -6.58 -7.46 -5.89
N SER A 97 -6.15 -6.98 -7.05
CA SER A 97 -5.60 -5.63 -7.22
C SER A 97 -6.65 -4.55 -6.96
N ILE A 98 -7.87 -4.74 -7.46
CA ILE A 98 -9.01 -3.83 -7.21
C ILE A 98 -9.37 -3.84 -5.71
N GLN A 99 -9.44 -5.02 -5.09
CA GLN A 99 -9.76 -5.15 -3.67
C GLN A 99 -8.73 -4.41 -2.80
N ALA A 100 -7.45 -4.52 -3.13
CA ALA A 100 -6.40 -3.78 -2.43
C ALA A 100 -6.57 -2.25 -2.56
N GLN A 101 -6.99 -1.75 -3.73
CA GLN A 101 -7.27 -0.32 -3.91
C GLN A 101 -8.52 0.14 -3.16
N ILE A 102 -9.58 -0.67 -3.15
CA ILE A 102 -10.79 -0.40 -2.35
C ILE A 102 -10.40 -0.25 -0.88
N GLU A 103 -9.53 -1.10 -0.36
CA GLU A 103 -9.06 -1.02 1.02
C GLU A 103 -8.33 0.31 1.29
N VAL A 104 -7.41 0.73 0.42
CA VAL A 104 -6.71 2.02 0.54
C VAL A 104 -7.69 3.20 0.49
N LEU A 105 -8.68 3.15 -0.41
CA LEU A 105 -9.69 4.21 -0.51
C LEU A 105 -10.61 4.26 0.72
N ASN A 106 -10.99 3.12 1.27
CA ASN A 106 -11.77 3.04 2.50
C ASN A 106 -11.00 3.63 3.68
N GLN A 107 -9.73 3.31 3.82
CA GLN A 107 -8.86 3.91 4.85
C GLN A 107 -8.79 5.45 4.69
N SER A 108 -8.68 5.94 3.46
CA SER A 108 -8.69 7.38 3.18
C SER A 108 -10.02 8.04 3.55
N LEU A 109 -11.15 7.37 3.27
CA LEU A 109 -12.48 7.86 3.66
C LEU A 109 -12.65 7.91 5.17
N GLN A 110 -12.20 6.89 5.89
CA GLN A 110 -12.23 6.87 7.36
C GLN A 110 -11.40 8.02 7.95
N ALA A 111 -10.21 8.25 7.40
CA ALA A 111 -9.35 9.35 7.79
C ALA A 111 -10.02 10.71 7.64
N ILE A 112 -10.61 10.97 6.49
CA ILE A 112 -11.35 12.20 6.22
C ILE A 112 -12.53 12.35 7.21
N GLY A 113 -13.23 11.24 7.50
CA GLY A 113 -14.32 11.20 8.46
C GLY A 113 -13.88 11.59 9.87
N LEU A 114 -12.76 11.04 10.35
CA LEU A 114 -12.19 11.37 11.66
C LEU A 114 -11.79 12.84 11.75
N LEU A 115 -11.06 13.34 10.74
CA LEU A 115 -10.65 14.74 10.66
C LEU A 115 -11.86 15.70 10.69
N LYS A 116 -12.91 15.35 9.94
CA LYS A 116 -14.15 16.13 9.92
C LYS A 116 -14.78 16.18 11.30
N SER A 117 -14.92 15.04 11.99
CA SER A 117 -15.48 14.97 13.34
C SER A 117 -14.63 15.75 14.34
N GLU A 118 -13.31 15.73 14.22
CA GLU A 118 -12.39 16.46 15.08
C GLU A 118 -12.55 17.98 14.91
N ILE A 119 -12.64 18.47 13.67
CA ILE A 119 -12.89 19.88 13.37
C ILE A 119 -14.26 20.32 13.92
N GLU A 120 -15.31 19.50 13.78
CA GLU A 120 -16.64 19.77 14.29
C GLU A 120 -16.67 19.86 15.82
N GLN A 121 -15.87 19.05 16.52
CA GLN A 121 -15.79 19.06 18.01
C GLN A 121 -14.96 20.20 18.55
N MET A 122 -13.84 20.54 17.93
CA MET A 122 -12.87 21.53 18.45
C MET A 122 -13.21 22.95 18.03
N GLN A 123 -14.03 23.16 16.98
CA GLN A 123 -14.32 24.46 16.36
C GLN A 123 -13.03 25.25 15.93
N THR A 124 -11.88 24.59 15.97
CA THR A 124 -10.58 25.13 15.57
C THR A 124 -9.87 24.11 14.70
N VAL A 125 -9.10 24.59 13.72
CA VAL A 125 -8.32 23.74 12.83
C VAL A 125 -6.85 23.93 13.14
N ASP A 126 -6.21 22.88 13.65
CA ASP A 126 -4.74 22.80 13.69
C ASP A 126 -4.23 22.39 12.31
N PHE A 127 -3.98 23.39 11.46
CA PHE A 127 -3.54 23.15 10.08
C PHE A 127 -2.20 22.41 10.00
N SER A 128 -1.33 22.51 11.00
CA SER A 128 -0.05 21.80 11.01
C SER A 128 -0.28 20.29 11.15
N LYS A 129 -0.98 19.87 12.18
CA LYS A 129 -1.33 18.46 12.39
C LYS A 129 -2.18 17.89 11.23
N TYR A 130 -3.06 18.70 10.68
CA TYR A 130 -3.86 18.31 9.52
C TYR A 130 -3.00 17.98 8.30
N ALA A 131 -2.00 18.81 8.00
CA ALA A 131 -1.06 18.56 6.91
C ALA A 131 -0.27 17.27 7.12
N ASP A 132 0.22 17.02 8.33
CA ASP A 132 0.96 15.81 8.69
C ASP A 132 0.11 14.54 8.55
N ILE A 133 -1.14 14.57 8.96
CA ILE A 133 -2.07 13.47 8.78
C ILE A 133 -2.28 13.17 7.30
N ILE A 134 -2.49 14.18 6.45
CA ILE A 134 -2.66 14.01 5.00
C ILE A 134 -1.40 13.40 4.37
N VAL A 135 -0.22 13.91 4.73
CA VAL A 135 1.05 13.39 4.20
C VAL A 135 1.23 11.92 4.59
N ASN A 136 0.98 11.57 5.85
CA ASN A 136 1.07 10.19 6.32
C ASN A 136 0.07 9.25 5.64
N LEU A 137 -1.14 9.71 5.37
CA LEU A 137 -2.12 8.98 4.57
C LEU A 137 -1.62 8.70 3.16
N GLN A 138 -1.03 9.70 2.50
CA GLN A 138 -0.45 9.54 1.16
C GLN A 138 0.73 8.56 1.14
N MET A 139 1.46 8.45 2.25
CA MET A 139 2.55 7.47 2.42
C MET A 139 2.04 6.06 2.78
N GLY A 140 0.74 5.86 2.93
CA GLY A 140 0.14 4.56 3.29
C GLY A 140 0.37 4.18 4.75
N ASN A 141 0.57 5.16 5.64
CA ASN A 141 0.65 4.91 7.08
C ASN A 141 -0.74 4.54 7.62
N LYS A 142 -0.95 3.28 7.99
CA LYS A 142 -2.21 2.80 8.59
C LYS A 142 -2.53 3.49 9.93
N TYR A 143 -1.50 3.99 10.59
CA TYR A 143 -1.59 4.58 11.94
C TYR A 143 -1.44 6.10 11.92
N TYR A 144 -1.75 6.74 10.78
CA TYR A 144 -1.72 8.21 10.64
C TYR A 144 -2.49 8.94 11.75
N GLY A 145 -3.55 8.33 12.28
CA GLY A 145 -4.33 8.89 13.40
C GLY A 145 -3.55 9.03 14.71
N LEU A 146 -2.38 8.37 14.85
CA LEU A 146 -1.50 8.56 16.00
C LEU A 146 -0.91 9.96 16.07
N ILE A 147 -0.73 10.62 14.93
CA ILE A 147 -0.13 11.96 14.84
C ILE A 147 -0.89 12.99 15.69
N LYS A 148 -2.19 12.80 15.84
CA LYS A 148 -3.01 13.69 16.69
C LYS A 148 -2.58 13.68 18.18
N TYR A 149 -1.96 12.59 18.62
CA TYR A 149 -1.46 12.43 20.00
C TYR A 149 0.01 12.84 20.15
N PHE A 150 0.68 13.19 19.05
CA PHE A 150 2.04 13.71 19.09
C PHE A 150 2.02 15.13 19.65
N ASP A 151 2.92 15.39 20.60
CA ASP A 151 3.20 16.75 21.03
C ASP A 151 4.05 17.50 19.97
N GLN A 152 4.32 18.77 20.20
CA GLN A 152 5.10 19.58 19.24
C GLN A 152 6.53 19.06 19.09
N ASN A 153 7.16 18.57 20.17
CA ASN A 153 8.52 18.04 20.13
C ASN A 153 8.61 16.79 19.24
N MET A 154 7.63 15.89 19.36
CA MET A 154 7.52 14.69 18.54
C MET A 154 7.30 15.02 17.06
N LEU A 155 6.43 16.00 16.76
CA LEU A 155 6.19 16.48 15.40
C LEU A 155 7.46 17.11 14.81
N ASP A 156 8.14 17.98 15.54
CA ASP A 156 9.37 18.62 15.11
C ASP A 156 10.49 17.59 14.88
N HIS A 157 10.57 16.57 15.73
CA HIS A 157 11.49 15.44 15.52
C HIS A 157 11.17 14.70 14.23
N CYS A 158 9.90 14.35 13.98
CA CYS A 158 9.48 13.68 12.74
C CYS A 158 9.83 14.52 11.51
N HIS A 159 9.54 15.82 11.51
CA HIS A 159 9.83 16.72 10.39
C HIS A 159 11.32 16.87 10.12
N LYS A 160 12.15 16.90 11.18
CA LYS A 160 13.59 17.01 11.05
C LYS A 160 14.24 15.73 10.55
N LYS A 161 13.72 14.57 10.97
CA LYS A 161 14.32 13.27 10.72
C LYS A 161 13.88 12.66 9.39
N PHE A 162 12.61 12.79 9.04
CA PHE A 162 12.02 12.07 7.92
C PHE A 162 11.62 13.04 6.81
N ASP A 163 12.11 12.78 5.62
CA ASP A 163 11.50 13.25 4.38
C ASP A 163 10.46 12.22 3.87
N ARG A 164 9.89 12.48 2.69
CA ARG A 164 8.86 11.62 2.11
C ARG A 164 9.35 10.17 1.91
N ASP A 165 10.57 10.00 1.42
CA ASP A 165 11.09 8.68 1.02
C ASP A 165 11.57 7.89 2.24
N THR A 166 12.29 8.54 3.15
CA THR A 166 12.76 7.95 4.41
C THR A 166 11.61 7.64 5.35
N GLY A 167 10.61 8.52 5.43
CA GLY A 167 9.39 8.30 6.21
C GLY A 167 8.59 7.11 5.67
N ALA A 168 8.37 7.01 4.36
CA ALA A 168 7.69 5.88 3.74
C ALA A 168 8.45 4.55 3.98
N ALA A 169 9.79 4.58 3.90
CA ALA A 169 10.62 3.40 4.18
C ALA A 169 10.51 2.96 5.65
N PHE A 170 10.52 3.91 6.60
CA PHE A 170 10.31 3.64 8.02
C PHE A 170 8.92 3.02 8.28
N ILE A 171 7.86 3.63 7.76
CA ILE A 171 6.49 3.12 7.89
C ILE A 171 6.36 1.70 7.36
N LYS A 172 7.02 1.39 6.24
CA LYS A 172 7.04 0.04 5.67
C LYS A 172 7.69 -0.98 6.62
N LYS A 173 8.82 -0.62 7.25
CA LYS A 173 9.48 -1.46 8.26
C LYS A 173 8.56 -1.67 9.48
N PHE A 174 7.96 -0.60 9.99
CA PHE A 174 7.05 -0.63 11.12
C PHE A 174 5.86 -1.55 10.86
N ASN A 175 5.17 -1.38 9.73
CA ASN A 175 4.07 -2.23 9.33
C ASN A 175 4.48 -3.70 9.16
N ALA A 176 5.70 -3.98 8.67
CA ALA A 176 6.19 -5.35 8.53
C ALA A 176 6.37 -6.04 9.89
N VAL A 177 6.89 -5.34 10.90
CA VAL A 177 7.05 -5.88 12.25
C VAL A 177 5.69 -6.13 12.90
N LEU A 178 4.74 -5.20 12.78
CA LEU A 178 3.38 -5.38 13.32
C LEU A 178 2.64 -6.54 12.65
N ASN A 179 2.69 -6.65 11.34
CA ASN A 179 2.08 -7.78 10.62
C ASN A 179 2.70 -9.13 11.04
N LYS A 180 4.00 -9.15 11.34
CA LYS A 180 4.67 -10.35 11.86
C LYS A 180 4.19 -10.67 13.28
N THR A 181 4.06 -9.66 14.13
CA THR A 181 3.51 -9.78 15.49
C THR A 181 2.11 -10.39 15.47
N GLU A 182 1.20 -9.84 14.66
CA GLU A 182 -0.16 -10.36 14.53
C GLU A 182 -0.20 -11.84 14.10
N ARG A 183 0.68 -12.22 13.14
CA ARG A 183 0.78 -13.61 12.69
C ARG A 183 1.26 -14.54 13.83
N CYS A 184 2.22 -14.08 14.62
CA CYS A 184 2.72 -14.83 15.79
C CYS A 184 1.64 -14.97 16.84
N MET A 185 0.90 -13.92 17.17
CA MET A 185 -0.24 -13.96 18.10
C MET A 185 -1.32 -14.94 17.62
N LYS A 186 -1.69 -14.91 16.34
CA LYS A 186 -2.68 -15.84 15.75
C LYS A 186 -2.24 -17.30 15.81
N ARG A 187 -0.93 -17.58 15.82
CA ARG A 187 -0.35 -18.93 15.97
C ARG A 187 -0.11 -19.32 17.43
N GLY A 188 -0.40 -18.45 18.39
CA GLY A 188 -0.16 -18.70 19.81
C GLY A 188 1.32 -18.72 20.20
N VAL A 189 2.19 -18.01 19.43
CA VAL A 189 3.62 -17.90 19.76
C VAL A 189 3.77 -17.08 21.04
N ALA A 190 4.55 -17.58 22.00
CA ALA A 190 4.79 -16.88 23.25
C ALA A 190 5.79 -15.72 23.06
N PRO A 191 5.61 -14.56 23.74
CA PRO A 191 6.50 -13.40 23.67
C PRO A 191 7.96 -13.69 24.08
N ASP A 192 8.17 -14.61 25.01
CA ASP A 192 9.49 -15.04 25.51
C ASP A 192 10.17 -16.11 24.65
N SER A 193 9.45 -16.65 23.64
CA SER A 193 10.02 -17.62 22.70
C SER A 193 11.10 -16.97 21.80
N GLY A 194 11.95 -17.80 21.17
CA GLY A 194 12.97 -17.31 20.23
C GLY A 194 12.39 -16.46 19.08
N GLU A 195 11.18 -16.79 18.59
CA GLU A 195 10.49 -15.99 17.56
C GLU A 195 9.94 -14.69 18.15
N GLY A 196 9.41 -14.71 19.38
CA GLY A 196 8.98 -13.52 20.11
C GLY A 196 10.14 -12.57 20.39
N GLN A 197 11.28 -13.08 20.81
CA GLN A 197 12.48 -12.31 21.08
C GLN A 197 13.09 -11.69 19.82
N ALA A 198 12.99 -12.38 18.68
CA ALA A 198 13.38 -11.80 17.38
C ALA A 198 12.48 -10.62 16.97
N ILE A 199 11.20 -10.66 17.31
CA ILE A 199 10.28 -9.53 17.09
C ILE A 199 10.60 -8.39 18.05
N ALA A 200 10.85 -8.66 19.33
CA ALA A 200 11.23 -7.66 20.31
C ALA A 200 12.49 -6.88 19.87
N LYS A 201 13.52 -7.61 19.40
CA LYS A 201 14.73 -7.00 18.86
C LYS A 201 14.43 -6.09 17.67
N GLN A 202 13.66 -6.55 16.68
CA GLN A 202 13.29 -5.76 15.51
C GLN A 202 12.48 -4.51 15.89
N PHE A 203 11.59 -4.64 16.85
CA PHE A 203 10.81 -3.50 17.33
C PHE A 203 11.69 -2.49 18.10
N TRP A 204 12.62 -2.97 18.91
CA TRP A 204 13.60 -2.11 19.59
C TRP A 204 14.51 -1.37 18.61
N GLU A 205 14.96 -2.04 17.55
CA GLU A 205 15.72 -1.40 16.47
C GLU A 205 14.93 -0.28 15.78
N LEU A 206 13.60 -0.46 15.60
CA LEU A 206 12.72 0.60 15.09
C LEU A 206 12.58 1.78 16.04
N ILE A 207 12.44 1.53 17.35
CA ILE A 207 12.41 2.61 18.36
C ILE A 207 13.72 3.40 18.34
N THR A 208 14.86 2.70 18.34
CA THR A 208 16.18 3.32 18.30
C THR A 208 16.39 4.11 17.00
N GLU A 209 15.96 3.55 15.86
CA GLU A 209 15.97 4.27 14.56
C GLU A 209 15.08 5.50 14.61
N PHE A 210 13.88 5.41 15.18
CA PHE A 210 12.94 6.53 15.28
C PHE A 210 13.50 7.66 16.15
N THR A 211 14.06 7.35 17.31
CA THR A 211 14.50 8.32 18.31
C THR A 211 15.93 8.82 18.07
N ASP A 212 16.68 8.28 17.10
CA ASP A 212 18.15 8.47 16.95
C ASP A 212 18.93 8.11 18.23
N GLY A 213 18.37 7.20 19.04
CA GLY A 213 18.92 6.82 20.34
C GLY A 213 18.58 7.78 21.49
N ASP A 214 17.81 8.84 21.25
CA ASP A 214 17.28 9.70 22.32
C ASP A 214 16.09 9.03 23.00
N MET A 215 16.37 8.37 24.12
CA MET A 215 15.37 7.64 24.89
C MET A 215 14.46 8.54 25.75
N SER A 216 14.68 9.85 25.76
CA SER A 216 13.76 10.80 26.43
C SER A 216 12.35 10.78 25.83
N MET A 217 12.23 10.39 24.55
CA MET A 217 10.97 10.25 23.82
C MET A 217 10.24 8.91 24.10
N LEU A 218 10.93 7.94 24.71
CA LEU A 218 10.38 6.60 24.91
C LEU A 218 9.10 6.56 25.76
N PRO A 219 8.97 7.31 26.88
CA PRO A 219 7.74 7.34 27.66
C PRO A 219 6.53 7.78 26.84
N GLU A 220 6.71 8.74 25.94
CA GLU A 220 5.64 9.27 25.08
C GLU A 220 5.25 8.26 24.01
N LEU A 221 6.22 7.61 23.37
CA LEU A 221 5.98 6.51 22.43
C LEU A 221 5.23 5.35 23.09
N LEU A 222 5.57 4.99 24.33
CA LEU A 222 4.86 3.94 25.06
C LEU A 222 3.43 4.36 25.42
N ASN A 223 3.20 5.64 25.72
CA ASN A 223 1.87 6.18 26.01
C ASN A 223 0.94 6.18 24.78
N LEU A 224 1.47 6.24 23.57
CA LEU A 224 0.67 6.07 22.37
C LEU A 224 -0.08 4.73 22.34
N GLY A 225 0.50 3.68 22.92
CA GLY A 225 -0.17 2.38 23.08
C GLY A 225 -1.40 2.40 24.01
N ASN A 226 -1.59 3.46 24.80
CA ASN A 226 -2.69 3.61 25.75
C ASN A 226 -3.75 4.64 25.31
N ALA A 227 -3.57 5.30 24.16
CA ALA A 227 -4.49 6.31 23.68
C ALA A 227 -5.85 5.70 23.33
N GLN A 228 -6.95 6.29 23.83
CA GLN A 228 -8.30 5.80 23.53
C GLN A 228 -8.73 6.29 22.15
N THR A 229 -8.97 5.36 21.24
CA THR A 229 -9.52 5.66 19.91
C THR A 229 -10.60 4.65 19.55
N ASP A 230 -11.59 5.10 18.76
CA ASP A 230 -12.70 4.27 18.29
C ASP A 230 -12.37 3.51 16.99
N SER A 231 -11.14 3.59 16.46
CA SER A 231 -10.79 2.89 15.23
C SER A 231 -10.34 1.46 15.51
N ARG A 232 -10.84 0.50 14.70
CA ARG A 232 -10.53 -0.93 14.80
C ARG A 232 -9.04 -1.21 14.59
N GLU A 233 -8.42 -0.54 13.61
CA GLU A 233 -6.98 -0.72 13.29
C GLU A 233 -6.11 -0.28 14.47
N TYR A 234 -6.54 0.73 15.19
CA TYR A 234 -5.84 1.17 16.37
C TYR A 234 -6.01 0.21 17.55
N GLY A 235 -7.18 -0.38 17.71
CA GLY A 235 -7.42 -1.44 18.68
C GLY A 235 -6.53 -2.65 18.42
N ASP A 236 -6.35 -3.04 17.17
CA ASP A 236 -5.46 -4.14 16.76
C ASP A 236 -3.98 -3.79 17.06
N LEU A 237 -3.57 -2.54 16.82
CA LEU A 237 -2.24 -2.06 17.19
C LEU A 237 -2.03 -2.10 18.70
N GLN A 238 -2.96 -1.56 19.49
CA GLN A 238 -2.91 -1.58 20.96
C GLN A 238 -2.81 -3.00 21.51
N ASN A 239 -3.61 -3.91 20.95
CA ASN A 239 -3.58 -5.30 21.31
C ASN A 239 -2.20 -5.94 21.01
N SER A 240 -1.65 -5.68 19.82
CA SER A 240 -0.31 -6.16 19.44
C SER A 240 0.78 -5.59 20.35
N LEU A 241 0.71 -4.31 20.70
CA LEU A 241 1.66 -3.66 21.59
C LEU A 241 1.56 -4.20 23.02
N ASN A 242 0.37 -4.23 23.59
CA ASN A 242 0.18 -4.57 25.01
C ASN A 242 0.25 -6.09 25.26
N ALA A 243 -0.34 -6.91 24.39
CA ALA A 243 -0.42 -8.36 24.61
C ALA A 243 0.84 -9.11 24.16
N PHE A 244 1.64 -8.54 23.27
CA PHE A 244 2.80 -9.25 22.71
C PHE A 244 4.11 -8.45 22.80
N ILE A 245 4.17 -7.26 22.21
CA ILE A 245 5.43 -6.52 22.06
C ILE A 245 5.98 -6.09 23.43
N LYS A 246 5.15 -5.54 24.30
CA LYS A 246 5.58 -5.11 25.64
C LYS A 246 6.15 -6.26 26.47
N PRO A 247 5.46 -7.42 26.65
CA PRO A 247 6.05 -8.56 27.36
C PRO A 247 7.32 -9.10 26.69
N ALA A 248 7.37 -9.08 25.35
CA ALA A 248 8.55 -9.53 24.60
C ALA A 248 9.76 -8.61 24.83
N LEU A 249 9.55 -7.29 24.88
CA LEU A 249 10.59 -6.30 25.19
C LEU A 249 11.06 -6.42 26.65
N GLU A 250 10.17 -6.62 27.61
CA GLU A 250 10.52 -6.83 29.01
C GLU A 250 11.48 -8.03 29.15
N THR A 251 11.18 -9.13 28.46
CA THR A 251 12.05 -10.30 28.42
C THR A 251 13.37 -10.02 27.69
N TYR A 252 13.31 -9.27 26.57
CA TYR A 252 14.49 -8.91 25.77
C TYR A 252 15.48 -8.07 26.57
N PHE A 253 15.00 -7.06 27.28
CA PHE A 253 15.84 -6.20 28.12
C PHE A 253 16.43 -6.97 29.30
N GLY A 254 15.62 -7.82 29.97
CA GLY A 254 16.10 -8.68 31.04
C GLY A 254 17.23 -9.61 30.63
N ASN A 255 17.16 -10.15 29.40
CA ASN A 255 18.16 -11.08 28.87
C ASN A 255 19.42 -10.38 28.30
N SER A 256 19.25 -9.17 27.77
CA SER A 256 20.36 -8.43 27.13
C SER A 256 21.09 -7.45 28.04
N GLY A 257 20.60 -7.24 29.27
CA GLY A 257 21.19 -6.26 30.21
C GLY A 257 21.06 -4.81 29.73
N ILE A 258 20.16 -4.55 28.80
CA ILE A 258 19.87 -3.19 28.29
C ILE A 258 18.86 -2.55 29.24
N ASP A 259 19.21 -1.41 29.85
CA ASP A 259 18.22 -0.54 30.50
C ASP A 259 17.78 0.53 29.48
N PRO A 260 16.52 0.46 28.99
CA PRO A 260 16.02 1.42 27.99
C PRO A 260 15.90 2.85 28.54
N PHE A 261 16.01 3.04 29.87
CA PHE A 261 15.91 4.32 30.54
C PHE A 261 17.27 4.86 31.06
N GLU A 262 18.34 4.07 30.93
CA GLU A 262 19.68 4.61 31.16
C GLU A 262 20.05 5.57 30.03
N ALA A 263 19.98 6.86 30.31
CA ALA A 263 20.55 7.90 29.46
C ALA A 263 22.02 7.56 29.22
N LYS A 264 22.46 7.37 27.99
CA LYS A 264 23.91 7.43 27.70
C LYS A 264 24.38 8.84 28.00
N ASN A 265 24.94 9.00 29.20
CA ASN A 265 25.78 10.15 29.54
C ASN A 265 27.09 9.99 28.73
N GLU A 266 27.11 10.52 27.52
CA GLU A 266 28.31 10.87 26.76
C GLU A 266 28.13 12.23 26.10
#